data_5e480fb1df58f45388dac9f7971f8110
#
_entry.id   5e480fb1df58f45388dac9f7971f8110
#
_cell.length_a   1.000
_cell.length_b   1.000
_cell.length_c   1.000
_cell.angle_alpha   90.00
_cell.angle_beta   90.00
_cell.angle_gamma   90.00
#
_symmetry.space_group_name_H-M   'P 1'
#
loop_
_entity.id
_entity.type
_entity.pdbx_description
1 polymer ?
#
loop_
_entity_poly.entity_id
_entity_poly.type
_entity_poly.pdbx_seq_one_letter_code
_entity_poly.pdbx_strand_id
1 'polypeptide(L)'
;YKCFIDTIGMYSASDRLGCFDEKKNQLNKKYTDIFLNVLSLICYVPDYQKNRVELSYIKRDKILSLTSDEICNNYGKACKGIDRACFFLQVRCGIRKIQEINYNLMLVLLGYILSNDSFYENENIINILEAWYWCSIFSGRYDKDQSENIIEDINHVLSIIKNPEDKNWIQDMKKNVFHMQGFSDKETLLMKTSVIPKAVVRKTLCQFYLAETYTDLMTDAEIQVFSDVCDKLE
;
A
#
# COMPACT_ATOMS: atom_id res chain seq x y z
N TYR A 1 -5.67 22.44 0.19
CA TYR A 1 -4.67 21.97 1.19
C TYR A 1 -5.22 22.06 2.62
N LYS A 2 -5.79 23.22 3.01
CA LYS A 2 -6.38 23.40 4.36
C LYS A 2 -7.53 22.41 4.61
N CYS A 3 -8.47 22.30 3.67
CA CYS A 3 -9.57 21.33 3.76
C CYS A 3 -9.06 19.88 3.92
N PHE A 4 -7.94 19.54 3.28
CA PHE A 4 -7.34 18.21 3.41
C PHE A 4 -6.77 17.96 4.80
N ILE A 5 -6.05 18.94 5.37
CA ILE A 5 -5.53 18.86 6.74
C ILE A 5 -6.67 18.71 7.74
N ASP A 6 -7.72 19.54 7.60
CA ASP A 6 -8.90 19.49 8.47
C ASP A 6 -9.65 18.15 8.38
N THR A 7 -9.63 17.52 7.21
CA THR A 7 -10.30 16.24 6.98
C THR A 7 -9.48 15.05 7.47
N ILE A 8 -8.14 15.07 7.33
CA ILE A 8 -7.28 13.93 7.72
C ILE A 8 -7.31 13.68 9.23
N GLY A 9 -7.51 14.73 10.05
CA GLY A 9 -7.71 14.58 11.50
C GLY A 9 -8.97 13.82 11.90
N MET A 10 -9.87 13.55 10.94
CA MET A 10 -11.05 12.70 11.13
C MET A 10 -10.76 11.21 10.87
N TYR A 11 -9.60 10.88 10.30
CA TYR A 11 -9.26 9.52 9.91
C TYR A 11 -8.18 8.93 10.82
N SER A 12 -8.60 8.05 11.71
CA SER A 12 -7.77 7.54 12.79
C SER A 12 -6.60 6.65 12.34
N ALA A 13 -6.74 5.93 11.22
CA ALA A 13 -5.68 5.06 10.73
C ALA A 13 -4.51 5.85 10.14
N SER A 14 -4.79 6.93 9.41
CA SER A 14 -3.78 7.84 8.87
C SER A 14 -3.01 8.54 9.99
N ASP A 15 -3.69 8.97 11.04
CA ASP A 15 -3.09 9.60 12.20
C ASP A 15 -2.13 8.65 12.92
N ARG A 16 -2.56 7.43 13.19
CA ARG A 16 -1.73 6.40 13.83
C ARG A 16 -0.45 6.09 13.06
N LEU A 17 -0.48 6.10 11.74
CA LEU A 17 0.72 5.93 10.92
C LEU A 17 1.67 7.14 10.96
N GLY A 18 1.27 8.26 11.55
CA GLY A 18 2.08 9.47 11.64
C GLY A 18 2.13 10.25 10.32
N CYS A 19 1.01 10.28 9.62
CA CYS A 19 0.87 11.00 8.36
C CYS A 19 0.85 12.50 8.56
N PHE A 20 0.42 12.94 9.73
CA PHE A 20 0.33 14.33 10.13
C PHE A 20 1.41 14.66 11.15
N ASP A 21 2.10 15.78 10.95
CA ASP A 21 3.05 16.33 11.91
C ASP A 21 2.33 17.42 12.74
N GLU A 22 1.81 17.04 13.89
CA GLU A 22 1.10 17.97 14.80
C GLU A 22 1.93 19.16 15.21
N LYS A 23 3.25 18.97 15.42
CA LYS A 23 4.15 20.05 15.84
C LYS A 23 4.29 21.14 14.78
N LYS A 24 4.17 20.76 13.52
CA LYS A 24 4.28 21.68 12.38
C LYS A 24 2.92 22.04 11.79
N ASN A 25 1.84 21.43 12.29
CA ASN A 25 0.49 21.56 11.75
C ASN A 25 0.44 21.36 10.23
N GLN A 26 1.12 20.32 9.75
CA GLN A 26 1.22 20.02 8.32
C GLN A 26 1.35 18.51 8.07
N LEU A 27 0.98 18.09 6.85
CA LEU A 27 1.25 16.74 6.40
C LEU A 27 2.74 16.48 6.29
N ASN A 28 3.14 15.25 6.60
CA ASN A 28 4.45 14.77 6.23
C ASN A 28 4.62 14.92 4.70
N LYS A 29 5.75 15.49 4.25
CA LYS A 29 6.01 15.79 2.83
C LYS A 29 5.77 14.58 1.92
N LYS A 30 6.22 13.38 2.33
CA LYS A 30 6.01 12.14 1.57
C LYS A 30 4.53 11.83 1.38
N TYR A 31 3.72 12.20 2.33
CA TYR A 31 2.28 11.97 2.33
C TYR A 31 1.53 12.93 1.41
N THR A 32 2.00 14.17 1.33
CA THR A 32 1.45 15.15 0.40
C THR A 32 1.54 14.66 -1.05
N ASP A 33 2.68 14.11 -1.44
CA ASP A 33 2.88 13.58 -2.80
C ASP A 33 1.97 12.37 -3.07
N ILE A 34 1.84 11.46 -2.09
CA ILE A 34 0.93 10.31 -2.20
C ILE A 34 -0.52 10.77 -2.36
N PHE A 35 -0.96 11.72 -1.53
CA PHE A 35 -2.31 12.27 -1.60
C PHE A 35 -2.60 12.88 -2.97
N LEU A 36 -1.69 13.70 -3.47
CA LEU A 36 -1.85 14.35 -4.78
C LEU A 36 -1.91 13.33 -5.91
N ASN A 37 -1.11 12.27 -5.85
CA ASN A 37 -1.16 11.18 -6.84
C ASN A 37 -2.50 10.43 -6.78
N VAL A 38 -2.97 10.06 -5.60
CA VAL A 38 -4.27 9.37 -5.43
C VAL A 38 -5.41 10.26 -5.91
N LEU A 39 -5.43 11.53 -5.52
CA LEU A 39 -6.45 12.49 -5.97
C LEU A 39 -6.45 12.63 -7.49
N SER A 40 -5.29 12.77 -8.11
CA SER A 40 -5.14 12.87 -9.54
C SER A 40 -5.70 11.64 -10.27
N LEU A 41 -5.36 10.44 -9.79
CA LEU A 41 -5.91 9.20 -10.36
C LEU A 41 -7.44 9.14 -10.26
N ILE A 42 -8.01 9.53 -9.13
CA ILE A 42 -9.47 9.56 -8.94
C ILE A 42 -10.13 10.56 -9.89
N CYS A 43 -9.51 11.71 -10.12
CA CYS A 43 -10.06 12.73 -11.05
C CYS A 43 -9.98 12.29 -12.52
N TYR A 44 -8.83 11.74 -12.94
CA TYR A 44 -8.65 11.36 -14.35
C TYR A 44 -9.25 9.99 -14.71
N VAL A 45 -9.41 9.10 -13.76
CA VAL A 45 -9.97 7.76 -13.95
C VAL A 45 -11.11 7.50 -12.95
N PRO A 46 -12.21 8.28 -13.07
CA PRO A 46 -13.38 8.08 -12.20
C PRO A 46 -14.09 6.74 -12.45
N ASP A 47 -13.98 6.23 -13.68
CA ASP A 47 -14.54 4.96 -14.12
C ASP A 47 -13.44 4.03 -14.64
N TYR A 48 -12.95 3.15 -13.77
CA TYR A 48 -11.91 2.18 -14.10
C TYR A 48 -12.35 1.13 -15.15
N GLN A 49 -13.66 0.99 -15.39
CA GLN A 49 -14.16 0.05 -16.40
C GLN A 49 -13.90 0.56 -17.82
N LYS A 50 -13.96 1.87 -18.00
CA LYS A 50 -13.82 2.52 -19.31
C LYS A 50 -12.40 2.95 -19.61
N ASN A 51 -11.67 3.38 -18.59
CA ASN A 51 -10.40 4.03 -18.77
C ASN A 51 -9.28 3.22 -18.11
N ARG A 52 -8.13 3.19 -18.79
CA ARG A 52 -6.88 2.65 -18.24
C ARG A 52 -6.15 3.77 -17.49
N VAL A 53 -5.47 3.41 -16.41
CA VAL A 53 -4.59 4.33 -15.69
C VAL A 53 -3.31 4.55 -16.49
N GLU A 54 -2.92 5.81 -16.68
CA GLU A 54 -1.71 6.20 -17.41
C GLU A 54 -0.68 6.82 -16.48
N LEU A 55 0.61 6.62 -16.81
CA LEU A 55 1.72 7.21 -16.08
C LEU A 55 1.66 8.74 -16.03
N SER A 56 1.12 9.35 -17.05
CA SER A 56 0.95 10.82 -17.14
C SER A 56 0.13 11.38 -15.98
N TYR A 57 -0.84 10.63 -15.44
CA TYR A 57 -1.77 11.11 -14.41
C TYR A 57 -1.12 11.34 -13.05
N ILE A 58 0.02 10.72 -12.77
CA ILE A 58 0.80 10.98 -11.55
C ILE A 58 1.98 11.93 -11.78
N LYS A 59 2.10 12.52 -12.96
CA LYS A 59 3.11 13.55 -13.24
C LYS A 59 2.66 14.92 -12.77
N ARG A 60 3.63 15.73 -12.37
CA ARG A 60 3.41 17.06 -11.78
C ARG A 60 2.55 17.98 -12.62
N ASP A 61 2.76 17.99 -13.93
CA ASP A 61 2.00 18.84 -14.88
C ASP A 61 0.50 18.50 -14.85
N LYS A 62 0.17 17.21 -14.83
CA LYS A 62 -1.21 16.73 -14.74
C LYS A 62 -1.84 17.03 -13.37
N ILE A 63 -1.10 16.83 -12.29
CA ILE A 63 -1.57 17.16 -10.94
C ILE A 63 -1.86 18.68 -10.83
N LEU A 64 -1.00 19.51 -11.37
CA LEU A 64 -1.17 20.97 -11.35
C LEU A 64 -2.27 21.48 -12.30
N SER A 65 -2.72 20.67 -13.26
CA SER A 65 -3.83 21.02 -14.14
C SER A 65 -5.21 20.70 -13.60
N LEU A 66 -5.30 20.07 -12.42
CA LEU A 66 -6.58 19.81 -11.74
C LEU A 66 -7.27 21.12 -11.37
N THR A 67 -8.55 21.21 -11.72
CA THR A 67 -9.39 22.36 -11.38
C THR A 67 -9.82 22.34 -9.92
N SER A 68 -10.22 23.50 -9.40
CA SER A 68 -10.73 23.61 -8.03
C SER A 68 -11.95 22.70 -7.81
N ASP A 69 -12.84 22.59 -8.80
CA ASP A 69 -14.04 21.77 -8.71
C ASP A 69 -13.72 20.27 -8.66
N GLU A 70 -12.78 19.80 -9.48
CA GLU A 70 -12.30 18.42 -9.44
C GLU A 70 -11.69 18.08 -8.07
N ILE A 71 -10.89 18.99 -7.53
CA ILE A 71 -10.29 18.83 -6.21
C ILE A 71 -11.38 18.79 -5.13
N CYS A 72 -12.31 19.76 -5.11
CA CYS A 72 -13.36 19.84 -4.11
C CYS A 72 -14.29 18.62 -4.12
N ASN A 73 -14.59 18.09 -5.30
CA ASN A 73 -15.49 16.95 -5.45
C ASN A 73 -14.84 15.62 -5.08
N ASN A 74 -13.50 15.50 -5.16
CA ASN A 74 -12.80 14.22 -5.03
C ASN A 74 -11.86 14.11 -3.83
N TYR A 75 -11.51 15.22 -3.15
CA TYR A 75 -10.55 15.17 -2.03
C TYR A 75 -11.00 14.25 -0.89
N GLY A 76 -12.30 14.25 -0.55
CA GLY A 76 -12.85 13.38 0.48
C GLY A 76 -12.69 11.90 0.15
N LYS A 77 -12.89 11.54 -1.13
CA LYS A 77 -12.68 10.17 -1.62
C LYS A 77 -11.21 9.77 -1.56
N ALA A 78 -10.30 10.70 -1.89
CA ALA A 78 -8.87 10.46 -1.77
C ALA A 78 -8.43 10.28 -0.31
N CYS A 79 -8.90 11.12 0.62
CA CYS A 79 -8.65 10.97 2.05
C CYS A 79 -9.13 9.62 2.57
N LYS A 80 -10.37 9.23 2.25
CA LYS A 80 -10.96 7.95 2.64
C LYS A 80 -10.13 6.77 2.11
N GLY A 81 -9.72 6.82 0.84
CA GLY A 81 -8.90 5.79 0.23
C GLY A 81 -7.55 5.62 0.90
N ILE A 82 -6.89 6.73 1.23
CA ILE A 82 -5.60 6.70 1.92
C ILE A 82 -5.74 6.19 3.35
N ASP A 83 -6.78 6.59 4.08
CA ASP A 83 -7.02 6.09 5.43
C ASP A 83 -7.23 4.57 5.44
N ARG A 84 -8.02 4.06 4.49
CA ARG A 84 -8.21 2.63 4.29
C ARG A 84 -6.93 1.90 3.90
N ALA A 85 -6.08 2.53 3.07
CA ALA A 85 -4.75 2.00 2.76
C ALA A 85 -3.86 1.92 4.00
N CYS A 86 -3.90 2.93 4.85
CA CYS A 86 -3.20 2.94 6.13
C CYS A 86 -3.70 1.84 7.06
N PHE A 87 -5.02 1.69 7.17
CA PHE A 87 -5.64 0.62 7.94
C PHE A 87 -5.25 -0.76 7.42
N PHE A 88 -5.35 -0.97 6.11
CA PHE A 88 -4.91 -2.21 5.46
C PHE A 88 -3.45 -2.54 5.79
N LEU A 89 -2.54 -1.57 5.68
CA LEU A 89 -1.13 -1.78 5.99
C LEU A 89 -0.89 -2.10 7.47
N GLN A 90 -1.66 -1.50 8.38
CA GLN A 90 -1.57 -1.79 9.81
C GLN A 90 -2.03 -3.21 10.11
N VAL A 91 -3.21 -3.59 9.61
CA VAL A 91 -3.87 -4.85 9.98
C VAL A 91 -3.30 -6.04 9.23
N ARG A 92 -3.03 -5.89 7.91
CA ARG A 92 -2.61 -7.00 7.04
C ARG A 92 -1.11 -7.08 6.83
N CYS A 93 -0.39 -5.98 7.03
CA CYS A 93 1.03 -5.92 6.69
C CYS A 93 1.95 -5.57 7.88
N GLY A 94 1.42 -5.46 9.10
CA GLY A 94 2.20 -5.19 10.30
C GLY A 94 2.93 -3.84 10.30
N ILE A 95 2.45 -2.86 9.53
CA ILE A 95 3.04 -1.52 9.43
C ILE A 95 2.49 -0.64 10.55
N ARG A 96 3.36 -0.14 11.43
CA ARG A 96 2.97 0.70 12.58
C ARG A 96 3.23 2.19 12.36
N LYS A 97 4.19 2.50 11.49
CA LYS A 97 4.59 3.89 11.19
C LYS A 97 4.88 4.04 9.70
N ILE A 98 4.58 5.21 9.15
CA ILE A 98 4.79 5.48 7.71
C ILE A 98 6.25 5.27 7.27
N GLN A 99 7.22 5.47 8.16
CA GLN A 99 8.64 5.24 7.89
C GLN A 99 8.99 3.75 7.70
N GLU A 100 8.11 2.85 8.09
CA GLU A 100 8.28 1.40 7.93
C GLU A 100 7.90 0.94 6.52
N ILE A 101 7.16 1.75 5.76
CA ILE A 101 6.82 1.45 4.37
C ILE A 101 8.10 1.51 3.53
N ASN A 102 8.40 0.41 2.85
CA ASN A 102 9.61 0.30 2.04
C ASN A 102 9.55 1.17 0.78
N TYR A 103 8.40 1.22 0.13
CA TYR A 103 8.16 1.95 -1.11
C TYR A 103 6.89 2.79 -0.98
N ASN A 104 7.03 4.10 -0.82
CA ASN A 104 5.90 5.00 -0.56
C ASN A 104 4.83 4.98 -1.66
N LEU A 105 5.22 4.74 -2.92
CA LEU A 105 4.29 4.67 -4.04
C LEU A 105 3.29 3.52 -3.92
N MET A 106 3.57 2.48 -3.12
CA MET A 106 2.60 1.41 -2.85
C MET A 106 1.30 1.95 -2.22
N LEU A 107 1.40 3.03 -1.43
CA LEU A 107 0.21 3.73 -0.91
C LEU A 107 -0.65 4.37 -2.01
N VAL A 108 -0.08 4.70 -3.16
CA VAL A 108 -0.85 5.26 -4.28
C VAL A 108 -1.81 4.22 -4.85
N LEU A 109 -1.32 2.99 -5.10
CA LEU A 109 -2.17 1.88 -5.55
C LEU A 109 -3.25 1.57 -4.51
N LEU A 110 -2.83 1.34 -3.27
CA LEU A 110 -3.77 1.02 -2.18
C LEU A 110 -4.81 2.12 -2.00
N GLY A 111 -4.39 3.38 -1.93
CA GLY A 111 -5.29 4.52 -1.75
C GLY A 111 -6.27 4.69 -2.91
N TYR A 112 -5.82 4.49 -4.14
CA TYR A 112 -6.70 4.57 -5.31
C TYR A 112 -7.72 3.41 -5.35
N ILE A 113 -7.28 2.17 -5.19
CA ILE A 113 -8.17 1.00 -5.23
C ILE A 113 -9.15 1.04 -4.05
N LEU A 114 -8.67 1.25 -2.84
CA LEU A 114 -9.49 1.25 -1.62
C LEU A 114 -10.36 2.50 -1.45
N SER A 115 -10.21 3.51 -2.33
CA SER A 115 -11.13 4.65 -2.38
C SER A 115 -12.54 4.24 -2.85
N ASN A 116 -12.68 3.09 -3.49
CA ASN A 116 -13.95 2.52 -3.91
C ASN A 116 -14.51 1.64 -2.78
N ASP A 117 -15.75 1.92 -2.34
CA ASP A 117 -16.40 1.22 -1.23
C ASP A 117 -16.59 -0.27 -1.53
N SER A 118 -17.03 -0.61 -2.75
CA SER A 118 -17.25 -1.99 -3.14
C SER A 118 -15.95 -2.83 -3.22
N PHE A 119 -14.80 -2.19 -3.42
CA PHE A 119 -13.51 -2.86 -3.42
C PHE A 119 -13.00 -3.06 -1.98
N TYR A 120 -13.18 -2.05 -1.14
CA TYR A 120 -12.80 -2.12 0.26
C TYR A 120 -13.56 -3.19 1.05
N GLU A 121 -14.85 -3.36 0.75
CA GLU A 121 -15.73 -4.36 1.38
C GLU A 121 -15.57 -5.77 0.81
N ASN A 122 -14.78 -5.95 -0.25
CA ASN A 122 -14.59 -7.22 -0.92
C ASN A 122 -13.32 -7.93 -0.45
N GLU A 123 -13.49 -8.98 0.36
CA GLU A 123 -12.39 -9.75 0.93
C GLU A 123 -11.44 -10.34 -0.14
N ASN A 124 -11.96 -10.77 -1.30
CA ASN A 124 -11.11 -11.28 -2.37
C ASN A 124 -10.17 -10.19 -2.91
N ILE A 125 -10.64 -8.94 -3.01
CA ILE A 125 -9.80 -7.82 -3.45
C ILE A 125 -8.76 -7.51 -2.38
N ILE A 126 -9.12 -7.52 -1.12
CA ILE A 126 -8.18 -7.33 0.00
C ILE A 126 -7.09 -8.39 -0.05
N ASN A 127 -7.44 -9.67 -0.25
CA ASN A 127 -6.47 -10.76 -0.35
C ASN A 127 -5.56 -10.63 -1.59
N ILE A 128 -6.06 -10.12 -2.71
CA ILE A 128 -5.26 -9.81 -3.91
C ILE A 128 -4.25 -8.70 -3.61
N LEU A 129 -4.67 -7.63 -2.93
CA LEU A 129 -3.81 -6.52 -2.55
C LEU A 129 -2.71 -6.95 -1.57
N GLU A 130 -3.03 -7.85 -0.65
CA GLU A 130 -2.07 -8.40 0.29
C GLU A 130 -1.02 -9.27 -0.43
N ALA A 131 -1.45 -10.18 -1.30
CA ALA A 131 -0.56 -10.97 -2.13
C ALA A 131 0.33 -10.09 -3.02
N TRP A 132 -0.23 -9.05 -3.65
CA TRP A 132 0.52 -8.07 -4.41
C TRP A 132 1.56 -7.35 -3.55
N TYR A 133 1.19 -6.90 -2.35
CA TYR A 133 2.08 -6.18 -1.45
C TYR A 133 3.33 -7.00 -1.12
N TRP A 134 3.14 -8.22 -0.63
CA TRP A 134 4.25 -9.10 -0.25
C TRP A 134 5.09 -9.53 -1.46
N CYS A 135 4.46 -9.96 -2.54
CA CYS A 135 5.18 -10.36 -3.75
C CYS A 135 6.02 -9.20 -4.33
N SER A 136 5.50 -7.99 -4.32
CA SER A 136 6.21 -6.81 -4.84
C SER A 136 7.46 -6.49 -4.04
N ILE A 137 7.42 -6.62 -2.72
CA ILE A 137 8.58 -6.35 -1.87
C ILE A 137 9.61 -7.48 -2.01
N PHE A 138 9.17 -8.73 -1.91
CA PHE A 138 10.10 -9.88 -1.97
C PHE A 138 10.73 -10.07 -3.34
N SER A 139 10.07 -9.68 -4.42
CA SER A 139 10.64 -9.70 -5.78
C SER A 139 11.54 -8.50 -6.07
N GLY A 140 11.54 -7.46 -5.22
CA GLY A 140 12.27 -6.20 -5.49
C GLY A 140 11.68 -5.39 -6.65
N ARG A 141 10.38 -5.56 -6.95
CA ARG A 141 9.70 -4.93 -8.10
C ARG A 141 9.83 -3.41 -8.10
N TYR A 142 9.90 -2.80 -6.94
CA TYR A 142 10.02 -1.34 -6.79
C TYR A 142 11.45 -0.85 -6.51
N ASP A 143 12.45 -1.70 -6.70
CA ASP A 143 13.87 -1.28 -6.59
C ASP A 143 14.24 -0.28 -7.69
N LYS A 144 13.56 -0.36 -8.85
CA LYS A 144 13.73 0.52 -10.01
C LYS A 144 12.36 0.83 -10.63
N ASP A 145 12.30 1.88 -11.44
CA ASP A 145 11.15 2.23 -12.29
C ASP A 145 9.82 2.23 -11.52
N GLN A 146 9.84 2.77 -10.29
CA GLN A 146 8.71 2.67 -9.34
C GLN A 146 7.42 3.25 -9.90
N SER A 147 7.50 4.37 -10.63
CA SER A 147 6.31 5.04 -11.17
C SER A 147 5.66 4.24 -12.30
N GLU A 148 6.45 3.64 -13.15
CA GLU A 148 5.98 2.76 -14.22
C GLU A 148 5.36 1.49 -13.63
N ASN A 149 6.08 0.85 -12.71
CA ASN A 149 5.65 -0.38 -12.07
C ASN A 149 4.35 -0.21 -11.29
N ILE A 150 4.16 0.91 -10.57
CA ILE A 150 2.92 1.14 -9.82
C ILE A 150 1.71 1.31 -10.74
N ILE A 151 1.88 1.98 -11.88
CA ILE A 151 0.81 2.16 -12.86
C ILE A 151 0.45 0.84 -13.54
N GLU A 152 1.44 0.02 -13.88
CA GLU A 152 1.20 -1.34 -14.38
C GLU A 152 0.43 -2.17 -13.37
N ASP A 153 0.85 -2.15 -12.10
CA ASP A 153 0.23 -2.92 -11.03
C ASP A 153 -1.21 -2.47 -10.75
N ILE A 154 -1.49 -1.16 -10.78
CA ILE A 154 -2.86 -0.64 -10.69
C ILE A 154 -3.72 -1.24 -11.81
N ASN A 155 -3.23 -1.20 -13.04
CA ASN A 155 -3.98 -1.73 -14.19
C ASN A 155 -4.17 -3.26 -14.10
N HIS A 156 -3.18 -4.01 -13.60
CA HIS A 156 -3.30 -5.45 -13.39
C HIS A 156 -4.32 -5.79 -12.30
N VAL A 157 -4.28 -5.09 -11.15
CA VAL A 157 -5.28 -5.26 -10.08
C VAL A 157 -6.67 -4.97 -10.63
N LEU A 158 -6.85 -3.87 -11.36
CA LEU A 158 -8.13 -3.54 -12.00
C LEU A 158 -8.58 -4.58 -13.03
N SER A 159 -7.65 -5.20 -13.77
CA SER A 159 -7.99 -6.26 -14.72
C SER A 159 -8.51 -7.52 -14.02
N ILE A 160 -7.92 -7.89 -12.88
CA ILE A 160 -8.40 -9.02 -12.06
C ILE A 160 -9.77 -8.71 -11.45
N ILE A 161 -10.00 -7.46 -11.02
CA ILE A 161 -11.31 -7.03 -10.51
C ILE A 161 -12.39 -7.18 -11.60
N LYS A 162 -12.05 -6.85 -12.85
CA LYS A 162 -12.95 -7.02 -14.01
C LYS A 162 -13.17 -8.48 -14.40
N ASN A 163 -12.14 -9.30 -14.25
CA ASN A 163 -12.15 -10.71 -14.61
C ASN A 163 -11.50 -11.55 -13.49
N PRO A 164 -12.25 -11.90 -12.43
CA PRO A 164 -11.72 -12.59 -11.25
C PRO A 164 -11.12 -13.97 -11.55
N GLU A 165 -11.46 -14.57 -12.69
CA GLU A 165 -10.92 -15.86 -13.12
C GLU A 165 -9.49 -15.75 -13.65
N ASP A 166 -9.07 -14.58 -14.13
CA ASP A 166 -7.71 -14.37 -14.62
C ASP A 166 -6.75 -14.05 -13.45
N LYS A 167 -6.06 -15.08 -12.98
CA LYS A 167 -5.05 -14.99 -11.92
C LYS A 167 -3.61 -15.11 -12.43
N ASN A 168 -3.40 -15.06 -13.74
CA ASN A 168 -2.07 -15.26 -14.34
C ASN A 168 -1.03 -14.28 -13.79
N TRP A 169 -1.38 -13.01 -13.69
CA TRP A 169 -0.48 -12.00 -13.14
C TRP A 169 0.00 -12.32 -11.71
N ILE A 170 -0.90 -12.80 -10.82
CA ILE A 170 -0.53 -13.19 -9.45
C ILE A 170 0.42 -14.38 -9.48
N GLN A 171 0.18 -15.35 -10.36
CA GLN A 171 1.08 -16.49 -10.51
C GLN A 171 2.45 -16.05 -11.01
N ASP A 172 2.51 -15.10 -11.93
CA ASP A 172 3.76 -14.57 -12.43
C ASP A 172 4.50 -13.76 -11.36
N MET A 173 3.81 -12.98 -10.54
CA MET A 173 4.41 -12.33 -9.38
C MET A 173 5.01 -13.35 -8.39
N LYS A 174 4.31 -14.45 -8.09
CA LYS A 174 4.83 -15.52 -7.23
C LYS A 174 6.07 -16.16 -7.83
N LYS A 175 6.08 -16.47 -9.14
CA LYS A 175 7.26 -16.98 -9.84
C LYS A 175 8.44 -16.03 -9.71
N ASN A 176 8.22 -14.72 -9.86
CA ASN A 176 9.28 -13.71 -9.73
C ASN A 176 9.91 -13.72 -8.33
N VAL A 177 9.14 -13.93 -7.27
CA VAL A 177 9.68 -14.10 -5.91
C VAL A 177 10.58 -15.34 -5.83
N PHE A 178 10.14 -16.47 -6.37
CA PHE A 178 10.90 -17.73 -6.35
C PHE A 178 12.18 -17.68 -7.21
N HIS A 179 12.22 -16.84 -8.24
CA HIS A 179 13.41 -16.65 -9.06
C HIS A 179 14.46 -15.72 -8.43
N MET A 180 14.13 -14.99 -7.36
CA MET A 180 15.10 -14.17 -6.64
C MET A 180 16.14 -15.06 -5.97
N GLN A 181 17.43 -14.70 -6.12
CA GLN A 181 18.53 -15.42 -5.49
C GLN A 181 18.31 -15.54 -3.97
N GLY A 182 18.25 -16.77 -3.50
CA GLY A 182 18.11 -17.09 -2.08
C GLY A 182 16.70 -17.45 -1.63
N PHE A 183 15.66 -17.27 -2.46
CA PHE A 183 14.28 -17.69 -2.13
C PHE A 183 13.81 -18.96 -2.86
N SER A 184 14.57 -19.43 -3.87
CA SER A 184 14.20 -20.57 -4.71
C SER A 184 14.39 -21.92 -4.04
N ASP A 185 15.14 -21.98 -2.95
CA ASP A 185 15.53 -23.23 -2.31
C ASP A 185 15.52 -23.11 -0.78
N LYS A 186 14.67 -23.92 -0.14
CA LYS A 186 14.53 -23.99 1.31
C LYS A 186 15.86 -24.32 2.00
N GLU A 187 16.67 -25.20 1.40
CA GLU A 187 17.97 -25.57 1.96
C GLU A 187 18.95 -24.41 1.91
N THR A 188 18.91 -23.65 0.81
CA THR A 188 19.71 -22.42 0.66
C THR A 188 19.31 -21.35 1.68
N LEU A 189 18.03 -21.19 1.98
CA LEU A 189 17.53 -20.27 3.02
C LEU A 189 17.96 -20.70 4.41
N LEU A 190 17.98 -22.01 4.69
CA LEU A 190 18.33 -22.56 5.99
C LEU A 190 19.84 -22.70 6.23
N MET A 191 20.64 -22.94 5.19
CA MET A 191 22.06 -23.27 5.30
C MET A 191 23.01 -22.08 5.06
N LYS A 192 22.57 -21.03 4.38
CA LYS A 192 23.48 -19.92 4.05
C LYS A 192 23.39 -18.77 5.03
N THR A 193 24.16 -18.87 6.08
CA THR A 193 24.53 -17.73 6.93
C THR A 193 25.36 -16.66 6.20
N SER A 194 25.87 -16.95 4.98
CA SER A 194 26.74 -16.06 4.22
C SER A 194 26.01 -15.12 3.25
N VAL A 195 24.78 -15.42 2.84
CA VAL A 195 23.99 -14.52 2.00
C VAL A 195 23.03 -13.73 2.89
N ILE A 196 23.46 -12.55 3.29
CA ILE A 196 22.61 -11.61 4.03
C ILE A 196 21.61 -11.05 3.03
N PRO A 197 20.28 -11.27 3.23
CA PRO A 197 19.26 -10.65 2.40
C PRO A 197 19.41 -9.12 2.41
N LYS A 198 19.04 -8.45 1.31
CA LYS A 198 18.97 -6.98 1.27
C LYS A 198 18.25 -6.46 2.51
N ALA A 199 18.64 -5.27 3.00
CA ALA A 199 18.05 -4.68 4.21
C ALA A 199 16.52 -4.57 4.15
N VAL A 200 15.98 -4.26 2.95
CA VAL A 200 14.53 -4.24 2.68
C VAL A 200 13.90 -5.60 2.95
N VAL A 201 14.49 -6.67 2.44
CA VAL A 201 13.96 -8.05 2.61
C VAL A 201 13.98 -8.48 4.08
N ARG A 202 15.06 -8.21 4.81
CA ARG A 202 15.14 -8.51 6.26
C ARG A 202 14.06 -7.79 7.05
N LYS A 203 13.90 -6.49 6.79
CA LYS A 203 12.86 -5.68 7.43
C LYS A 203 11.47 -6.23 7.13
N THR A 204 11.23 -6.59 5.86
CA THR A 204 9.96 -7.14 5.40
C THR A 204 9.67 -8.51 5.99
N LEU A 205 10.67 -9.38 6.16
CA LEU A 205 10.51 -10.67 6.85
C LEU A 205 10.07 -10.45 8.30
N CYS A 206 10.64 -9.47 9.00
CA CYS A 206 10.19 -9.12 10.34
C CYS A 206 8.74 -8.60 10.35
N GLN A 207 8.37 -7.77 9.38
CA GLN A 207 7.00 -7.26 9.23
C GLN A 207 6.02 -8.40 8.92
N PHE A 208 6.37 -9.28 7.98
CA PHE A 208 5.56 -10.46 7.66
C PHE A 208 5.37 -11.36 8.89
N TYR A 209 6.46 -11.62 9.61
CA TYR A 209 6.38 -12.38 10.85
C TYR A 209 5.43 -11.72 11.86
N LEU A 210 5.54 -10.43 12.09
CA LEU A 210 4.67 -9.69 12.99
C LEU A 210 3.20 -9.64 12.53
N ALA A 211 2.96 -9.66 11.21
CA ALA A 211 1.60 -9.68 10.65
C ALA A 211 0.91 -11.05 10.81
N GLU A 212 1.70 -12.14 10.73
CA GLU A 212 1.17 -13.51 10.70
C GLU A 212 1.28 -14.25 12.03
N THR A 213 2.04 -13.72 12.99
CA THR A 213 2.36 -14.44 14.24
C THR A 213 1.78 -13.72 15.44
N TYR A 214 1.00 -14.46 16.22
CA TYR A 214 0.36 -13.95 17.44
C TYR A 214 1.15 -14.25 18.71
N THR A 215 2.21 -15.04 18.61
CA THR A 215 3.00 -15.46 19.77
C THR A 215 4.49 -15.24 19.56
N ASP A 216 5.19 -14.85 20.60
CA ASP A 216 6.65 -14.73 20.61
C ASP A 216 7.28 -16.12 20.60
N LEU A 217 8.21 -16.38 19.67
CA LEU A 217 8.86 -17.67 19.47
C LEU A 217 9.72 -18.12 20.66
N MET A 218 10.15 -17.21 21.52
CA MET A 218 11.04 -17.50 22.64
C MET A 218 10.31 -17.69 23.95
N THR A 219 9.17 -17.02 24.10
CA THR A 219 8.45 -16.96 25.39
C THR A 219 7.04 -17.54 25.32
N ASP A 220 6.54 -17.91 24.14
CA ASP A 220 5.14 -18.31 23.89
C ASP A 220 4.11 -17.27 24.39
N ALA A 221 4.56 -16.05 24.73
CA ALA A 221 3.68 -14.97 25.13
C ALA A 221 2.97 -14.38 23.90
N GLU A 222 1.71 -13.96 24.06
CA GLU A 222 1.00 -13.22 23.02
C GLU A 222 1.77 -11.94 22.65
N ILE A 223 2.01 -11.76 21.35
CA ILE A 223 2.57 -10.51 20.82
C ILE A 223 1.45 -9.50 20.75
N GLN A 224 1.40 -8.58 21.70
CA GLN A 224 0.36 -7.54 21.79
C GLN A 224 0.50 -6.43 20.73
N VAL A 225 1.04 -6.75 19.57
CA VAL A 225 1.21 -5.77 18.48
C VAL A 225 -0.13 -5.25 17.97
N PHE A 226 -1.20 -6.02 18.14
CA PHE A 226 -2.54 -5.70 17.66
C PHE A 226 -3.47 -5.13 18.73
N SER A 227 -3.22 -5.34 20.02
CA SER A 227 -4.10 -4.81 21.08
C SER A 227 -4.22 -3.28 20.98
N ASP A 228 -3.11 -2.59 20.77
CA ASP A 228 -3.09 -1.12 20.62
C ASP A 228 -3.87 -0.60 19.39
N VAL A 229 -4.08 -1.45 18.37
CA VAL A 229 -4.85 -1.09 17.17
C VAL A 229 -6.31 -1.46 17.34
N CYS A 230 -6.61 -2.62 17.94
CA CYS A 230 -7.96 -3.09 18.15
C CYS A 230 -8.68 -2.37 19.30
N ASP A 231 -7.98 -2.08 20.41
CA ASP A 231 -8.55 -1.39 21.58
C ASP A 231 -8.94 0.08 21.30
N LYS A 232 -8.53 0.62 20.15
CA LYS A 232 -8.89 1.97 19.68
C LYS A 232 -9.96 1.96 18.58
N LEU A 233 -10.46 0.79 18.20
CA LEU A 233 -11.51 0.61 17.20
C LEU A 233 -12.90 0.43 17.83
N GLU A 234 -12.98 0.29 19.15
CA GLU A 234 -14.20 0.39 19.96
C GLU A 234 -14.44 1.84 20.37
#